data_37c3869e03d77ac9a40be5882f4b940f
#
_entry.id   37c3869e03d77ac9a40be5882f4b940f
#
_cell.length_a   1.000
_cell.length_b   1.000
_cell.length_c   1.000
_cell.angle_alpha   90.00
_cell.angle_beta   90.00
_cell.angle_gamma   90.00
#
_symmetry.space_group_name_H-M   'P 1'
#
loop_
_entity.id
_entity.type
_entity.pdbx_description
1 polymer ?
#
loop_
_entity_poly.entity_id
_entity_poly.type
_entity_poly.pdbx_seq_one_letter_code
_entity_poly.pdbx_strand_id
1 'polypeptide(L)'
;MPGSLNHQKGENMRIDRSYLGNQNTYAENNPKCIVVHNTDNFAAGADARAHARAQHDGNFQNISAHYYVDDGDTAYQAAPHSRGCWHVGINYGGKNLFQQYGNKNSIGVEMCVQAGYNYEKAFENTAALVREIMRETGIPLERVYRHYDICSKYCPSQIMNRGDWDRMKRMIGSGAGSTGTGTAGSGTGKTYAPGIY
;
A
#
# COMPACT_ATOMS: atom_id res chain seq x y z
N MET A 1 -20.51 -21.64 -30.19
CA MET A 1 -19.68 -21.96 -29.02
C MET A 1 -19.54 -20.67 -28.21
N PRO A 2 -20.22 -20.48 -27.07
CA PRO A 2 -19.99 -19.30 -26.24
C PRO A 2 -18.73 -19.50 -25.42
N GLY A 3 -17.78 -18.56 -25.56
CA GLY A 3 -16.53 -18.54 -24.82
C GLY A 3 -16.79 -18.40 -23.32
N SER A 4 -16.24 -19.31 -22.55
CA SER A 4 -16.20 -19.33 -21.10
C SER A 4 -15.52 -18.06 -20.60
N LEU A 5 -16.26 -17.16 -19.96
CA LEU A 5 -15.74 -16.10 -19.12
C LEU A 5 -15.13 -16.77 -17.88
N ASN A 6 -13.84 -17.00 -17.90
CA ASN A 6 -13.09 -17.35 -16.71
C ASN A 6 -13.22 -16.20 -15.70
N HIS A 7 -14.13 -16.32 -14.75
CA HIS A 7 -14.10 -15.56 -13.51
C HIS A 7 -12.85 -16.01 -12.75
N GLN A 8 -11.76 -15.25 -12.88
CA GLN A 8 -10.63 -15.37 -11.96
C GLN A 8 -11.17 -15.07 -10.55
N LYS A 9 -11.38 -16.13 -9.76
CA LYS A 9 -11.48 -16.03 -8.31
C LYS A 9 -10.29 -15.23 -7.85
N GLY A 10 -10.52 -14.10 -7.15
CA GLY A 10 -9.46 -13.28 -6.57
C GLY A 10 -8.60 -14.16 -5.67
N GLU A 11 -7.45 -14.59 -6.18
CA GLU A 11 -6.48 -15.33 -5.38
C GLU A 11 -5.99 -14.42 -4.25
N ASN A 12 -6.03 -14.93 -3.02
CA ASN A 12 -5.47 -14.24 -1.87
C ASN A 12 -3.96 -14.10 -2.09
N MET A 13 -3.41 -12.90 -1.87
CA MET A 13 -1.98 -12.66 -1.96
C MET A 13 -1.25 -13.55 -0.95
N ARG A 14 -0.25 -14.31 -1.41
CA ARG A 14 0.62 -15.07 -0.50
C ARG A 14 1.46 -14.10 0.31
N ILE A 15 1.46 -14.25 1.64
CA ILE A 15 2.27 -13.43 2.55
C ILE A 15 3.32 -14.31 3.22
N ASP A 16 4.59 -14.01 2.96
CA ASP A 16 5.73 -14.65 3.60
C ASP A 16 6.15 -13.82 4.83
N ARG A 17 6.36 -14.49 5.95
CA ARG A 17 6.74 -13.90 7.25
C ARG A 17 8.15 -14.31 7.71
N SER A 18 8.96 -14.88 6.83
CA SER A 18 10.33 -15.32 7.15
C SER A 18 11.25 -14.17 7.57
N TYR A 19 10.92 -12.95 7.16
CA TYR A 19 11.65 -11.73 7.53
C TYR A 19 10.91 -10.86 8.56
N LEU A 20 9.89 -11.42 9.23
CA LEU A 20 9.17 -10.70 10.27
C LEU A 20 10.09 -10.42 11.46
N GLY A 21 10.24 -9.14 11.82
CA GLY A 21 11.14 -8.73 12.88
C GLY A 21 10.75 -7.40 13.53
N ASN A 22 11.59 -6.94 14.45
CA ASN A 22 11.38 -5.70 15.18
C ASN A 22 12.40 -4.62 14.81
N GLN A 23 13.25 -4.90 13.84
CA GLN A 23 14.31 -4.00 13.42
C GLN A 23 13.71 -2.70 12.89
N ASN A 24 14.29 -1.60 13.33
CA ASN A 24 13.91 -0.26 12.87
C ASN A 24 12.41 0.07 13.04
N THR A 25 11.84 -0.32 14.17
CA THR A 25 10.43 -0.11 14.49
C THR A 25 10.26 0.55 15.85
N TYR A 26 9.11 1.19 16.09
CA TYR A 26 8.68 1.64 17.41
C TYR A 26 8.09 0.46 18.21
N ALA A 27 8.16 0.53 19.53
CA ALA A 27 7.64 -0.52 20.41
C ALA A 27 6.11 -0.70 20.33
N GLU A 28 5.40 0.34 19.90
CA GLU A 28 3.94 0.40 19.89
C GLU A 28 3.40 0.84 18.54
N ASN A 29 2.25 0.27 18.14
CA ASN A 29 1.41 0.75 17.06
C ASN A 29 -0.06 0.44 17.38
N ASN A 30 -0.93 1.39 17.09
CA ASN A 30 -2.38 1.22 17.12
C ASN A 30 -2.95 1.55 15.74
N PRO A 31 -2.89 0.64 14.77
CA PRO A 31 -3.21 0.94 13.37
C PRO A 31 -4.64 1.41 13.20
N LYS A 32 -4.81 2.57 12.57
CA LYS A 32 -6.09 3.18 12.24
C LYS A 32 -6.26 3.42 10.74
N CYS A 33 -5.17 3.30 9.99
CA CYS A 33 -5.15 3.44 8.54
C CYS A 33 -4.07 2.56 7.90
N ILE A 34 -4.18 2.36 6.59
CA ILE A 34 -3.17 1.73 5.75
C ILE A 34 -2.62 2.83 4.83
N VAL A 35 -1.29 2.89 4.69
CA VAL A 35 -0.62 3.87 3.84
C VAL A 35 0.14 3.16 2.74
N VAL A 36 -0.18 3.48 1.49
CA VAL A 36 0.47 2.93 0.31
C VAL A 36 1.60 3.85 -0.13
N HIS A 37 2.74 3.24 -0.38
CA HIS A 37 3.98 3.84 -0.87
C HIS A 37 4.47 3.14 -2.12
N ASN A 38 5.51 3.67 -2.75
CA ASN A 38 6.43 2.90 -3.56
C ASN A 38 7.88 3.22 -3.19
N THR A 39 8.76 2.25 -3.34
CA THR A 39 10.13 2.33 -2.83
C THR A 39 11.00 3.38 -3.51
N ASP A 40 10.62 3.84 -4.72
CA ASP A 40 11.46 4.69 -5.60
C ASP A 40 12.89 4.15 -5.79
N ASN A 41 13.09 2.85 -5.55
CA ASN A 41 14.36 2.15 -5.75
C ASN A 41 14.30 1.34 -7.04
N PHE A 42 14.88 1.89 -8.11
CA PHE A 42 14.90 1.31 -9.44
C PHE A 42 16.14 0.43 -9.71
N ALA A 43 16.93 0.12 -8.69
CA ALA A 43 18.07 -0.77 -8.86
C ALA A 43 17.63 -2.19 -9.23
N ALA A 44 18.43 -2.87 -10.04
CA ALA A 44 18.19 -4.28 -10.37
C ALA A 44 18.25 -5.13 -9.09
N GLY A 45 17.25 -6.00 -8.89
CA GLY A 45 17.15 -6.86 -7.71
C GLY A 45 16.65 -6.16 -6.44
N ALA A 46 16.21 -4.89 -6.51
CA ALA A 46 15.56 -4.19 -5.39
C ALA A 46 14.09 -4.61 -5.28
N ASP A 47 13.83 -5.90 -5.22
CA ASP A 47 12.53 -6.54 -5.13
C ASP A 47 11.96 -6.53 -3.69
N ALA A 48 10.75 -7.04 -3.52
CA ALA A 48 10.08 -7.07 -2.23
C ALA A 48 10.83 -7.93 -1.21
N ARG A 49 11.42 -9.04 -1.64
CA ARG A 49 12.21 -9.91 -0.77
C ARG A 49 13.50 -9.24 -0.30
N ALA A 50 14.19 -8.55 -1.21
CA ALA A 50 15.43 -7.83 -0.89
C ALA A 50 15.19 -6.71 0.13
N HIS A 51 14.10 -5.93 -0.02
CA HIS A 51 13.74 -4.90 0.95
C HIS A 51 13.35 -5.48 2.31
N ALA A 52 12.50 -6.50 2.35
CA ALA A 52 12.12 -7.16 3.60
C ALA A 52 13.34 -7.73 4.34
N ARG A 53 14.24 -8.39 3.62
CA ARG A 53 15.50 -8.91 4.16
C ARG A 53 16.40 -7.78 4.67
N ALA A 54 16.56 -6.70 3.90
CA ALA A 54 17.40 -5.58 4.32
C ALA A 54 16.88 -4.93 5.61
N GLN A 55 15.56 -4.80 5.78
CA GLN A 55 14.97 -4.33 7.03
C GLN A 55 15.22 -5.30 8.17
N HIS A 56 14.99 -6.61 7.96
CA HIS A 56 15.21 -7.66 8.94
C HIS A 56 16.67 -7.71 9.43
N ASP A 57 17.62 -7.55 8.51
CA ASP A 57 19.07 -7.58 8.80
C ASP A 57 19.57 -6.26 9.42
N GLY A 58 18.69 -5.25 9.61
CA GLY A 58 19.03 -3.97 10.23
C GLY A 58 19.81 -3.01 9.30
N ASN A 59 19.75 -3.23 7.97
CA ASN A 59 20.49 -2.42 7.00
C ASN A 59 19.79 -1.09 6.67
N PHE A 60 18.58 -0.85 7.17
CA PHE A 60 17.89 0.43 7.03
C PHE A 60 18.07 1.29 8.29
N GLN A 61 18.17 2.60 8.13
CA GLN A 61 18.19 3.56 9.22
C GLN A 61 17.03 4.55 9.06
N ASN A 62 16.16 4.65 10.07
CA ASN A 62 15.01 5.55 10.07
C ASN A 62 14.05 5.37 8.88
N ILE A 63 14.02 4.17 8.31
CA ILE A 63 13.12 3.76 7.24
C ILE A 63 12.67 2.33 7.55
N SER A 64 11.38 2.07 7.53
CA SER A 64 10.82 0.72 7.62
C SER A 64 9.37 0.72 7.16
N ALA A 65 8.89 -0.44 6.73
CA ALA A 65 7.50 -0.67 6.40
C ALA A 65 7.00 -1.98 7.03
N HIS A 66 5.69 -2.15 7.07
CA HIS A 66 5.11 -3.42 7.53
C HIS A 66 5.16 -4.47 6.44
N TYR A 67 5.00 -4.06 5.18
CA TYR A 67 4.94 -4.95 4.03
C TYR A 67 5.72 -4.41 2.84
N TYR A 68 6.32 -5.34 2.10
CA TYR A 68 6.89 -5.12 0.78
C TYR A 68 6.23 -6.05 -0.22
N VAL A 69 5.87 -5.53 -1.39
CA VAL A 69 5.20 -6.26 -2.47
C VAL A 69 5.71 -5.78 -3.82
N ASP A 70 5.80 -6.68 -4.79
CA ASP A 70 6.22 -6.39 -6.17
C ASP A 70 5.35 -7.15 -7.17
N ASP A 71 5.85 -7.36 -8.38
CA ASP A 71 5.21 -8.14 -9.43
C ASP A 71 5.37 -9.67 -9.29
N GLY A 72 6.01 -10.14 -8.23
CA GLY A 72 6.10 -11.57 -7.88
C GLY A 72 4.81 -12.09 -7.23
N ASP A 73 4.80 -13.39 -6.92
CA ASP A 73 3.62 -14.07 -6.35
C ASP A 73 3.54 -13.98 -4.81
N THR A 74 4.48 -13.26 -4.18
CA THR A 74 4.63 -13.25 -2.73
C THR A 74 4.90 -11.83 -2.22
N ALA A 75 4.07 -11.37 -1.28
CA ALA A 75 4.37 -10.20 -0.46
C ALA A 75 5.12 -10.63 0.81
N TYR A 76 5.94 -9.75 1.36
CA TYR A 76 6.73 -10.03 2.56
C TYR A 76 6.29 -9.11 3.70
N GLN A 77 5.88 -9.72 4.83
CA GLN A 77 5.63 -8.97 6.05
C GLN A 77 6.94 -8.84 6.84
N ALA A 78 7.42 -7.61 7.01
CA ALA A 78 8.69 -7.30 7.67
C ALA A 78 8.53 -6.80 9.11
N ALA A 79 7.34 -6.31 9.50
CA ALA A 79 7.06 -5.89 10.88
C ALA A 79 5.64 -6.32 11.32
N PRO A 80 5.46 -6.67 12.62
CA PRO A 80 4.13 -6.94 13.17
C PRO A 80 3.26 -5.67 13.18
N HIS A 81 1.94 -5.82 13.05
CA HIS A 81 1.01 -4.68 13.12
C HIS A 81 1.05 -3.93 14.45
N SER A 82 1.47 -4.59 15.53
CA SER A 82 1.62 -3.97 16.86
C SER A 82 2.83 -3.07 17.02
N ARG A 83 3.70 -3.00 16.01
CA ARG A 83 4.89 -2.15 16.02
C ARG A 83 4.76 -1.04 14.97
N GLY A 84 5.13 0.20 15.34
CA GLY A 84 5.14 1.31 14.39
C GLY A 84 6.36 1.27 13.48
N CYS A 85 6.18 1.62 12.21
CA CYS A 85 7.26 1.69 11.23
C CYS A 85 7.62 3.14 10.87
N TRP A 86 8.86 3.35 10.43
CA TRP A 86 9.37 4.65 10.00
C TRP A 86 9.02 4.92 8.53
N HIS A 87 7.77 5.31 8.23
CA HIS A 87 7.32 5.50 6.84
C HIS A 87 6.56 6.80 6.56
N VAL A 88 6.03 7.50 7.59
CA VAL A 88 5.27 8.75 7.45
C VAL A 88 5.67 9.80 8.50
N GLY A 89 6.95 9.87 8.86
CA GLY A 89 7.44 10.65 9.98
C GLY A 89 7.73 12.14 9.71
N ILE A 90 7.67 12.59 8.45
CA ILE A 90 8.03 13.97 8.06
C ILE A 90 6.84 14.64 7.36
N ASN A 91 6.43 15.80 7.87
CA ASN A 91 5.41 16.61 7.22
C ASN A 91 6.06 17.58 6.19
N TYR A 92 5.64 17.46 4.93
CA TYR A 92 6.12 18.32 3.84
C TYR A 92 5.24 19.57 3.64
N GLY A 93 4.31 19.84 4.56
CA GLY A 93 3.44 21.02 4.53
C GLY A 93 2.12 20.77 3.81
N GLY A 94 1.35 21.85 3.62
CA GLY A 94 0.05 21.79 2.96
C GLY A 94 -1.08 21.23 3.82
N LYS A 95 -2.27 21.10 3.22
CA LYS A 95 -3.45 20.52 3.87
C LYS A 95 -3.39 18.99 3.74
N ASN A 96 -3.07 18.31 4.83
CA ASN A 96 -2.90 16.86 4.88
C ASN A 96 -3.40 16.26 6.21
N LEU A 97 -3.18 14.96 6.40
CA LEU A 97 -3.66 14.21 7.56
C LEU A 97 -2.57 13.95 8.63
N PHE A 98 -1.44 14.65 8.58
CA PHE A 98 -0.28 14.41 9.44
C PHE A 98 -0.59 14.56 10.94
N GLN A 99 -1.55 15.40 11.31
CA GLN A 99 -2.00 15.54 12.70
C GLN A 99 -2.81 14.33 13.20
N GLN A 100 -3.36 13.53 12.29
CA GLN A 100 -4.22 12.39 12.62
C GLN A 100 -3.48 11.06 12.52
N TYR A 101 -2.57 10.93 11.55
CA TYR A 101 -1.89 9.68 11.22
C TYR A 101 -0.38 9.86 11.14
N GLY A 102 0.35 8.83 11.56
CA GLY A 102 1.80 8.80 11.58
C GLY A 102 2.32 7.38 11.80
N ASN A 103 3.58 7.28 12.12
CA ASN A 103 4.32 6.01 12.25
C ASN A 103 3.75 5.02 13.29
N LYS A 104 3.02 5.52 14.30
CA LYS A 104 2.52 4.71 15.44
C LYS A 104 1.03 4.40 15.38
N ASN A 105 0.36 4.78 14.31
CA ASN A 105 -1.07 4.46 14.14
C ASN A 105 -1.45 4.15 12.69
N SER A 106 -0.50 3.60 11.93
CA SER A 106 -0.69 3.21 10.54
C SER A 106 0.03 1.89 10.21
N ILE A 107 -0.36 1.29 9.08
CA ILE A 107 0.32 0.15 8.46
C ILE A 107 0.87 0.63 7.12
N GLY A 108 2.20 0.60 6.94
CA GLY A 108 2.87 0.97 5.70
C GLY A 108 3.01 -0.22 4.75
N VAL A 109 2.64 -0.03 3.49
CA VAL A 109 2.78 -0.99 2.39
C VAL A 109 3.62 -0.35 1.30
N GLU A 110 4.76 -0.94 0.98
CA GLU A 110 5.69 -0.51 -0.07
C GLU A 110 5.53 -1.36 -1.32
N MET A 111 5.06 -0.75 -2.41
CA MET A 111 5.16 -1.33 -3.75
C MET A 111 6.60 -1.17 -4.26
N CYS A 112 7.32 -2.26 -4.47
CA CYS A 112 8.68 -2.24 -4.99
C CYS A 112 8.67 -2.02 -6.51
N VAL A 113 9.63 -1.21 -6.98
CA VAL A 113 9.66 -0.68 -8.35
C VAL A 113 11.03 -0.89 -9.00
N GLN A 114 11.64 -2.05 -8.73
CA GLN A 114 12.95 -2.44 -9.25
C GLN A 114 13.02 -2.38 -10.79
N ALA A 115 14.24 -2.33 -11.33
CA ALA A 115 14.45 -2.35 -12.78
C ALA A 115 13.73 -3.54 -13.44
N GLY A 116 12.94 -3.25 -14.46
CA GLY A 116 12.25 -4.27 -15.27
C GLY A 116 10.98 -4.84 -14.63
N TYR A 117 10.51 -4.31 -13.49
CA TYR A 117 9.27 -4.79 -12.88
C TYR A 117 8.05 -4.56 -13.78
N ASN A 118 7.06 -5.45 -13.67
CA ASN A 118 5.77 -5.28 -14.32
C ASN A 118 4.85 -4.43 -13.45
N TYR A 119 4.64 -3.17 -13.84
CA TYR A 119 3.80 -2.23 -13.08
C TYR A 119 2.39 -2.76 -12.81
N GLU A 120 1.70 -3.30 -13.84
CA GLU A 120 0.32 -3.76 -13.69
C GLU A 120 0.25 -4.90 -12.65
N LYS A 121 1.17 -5.84 -12.72
CA LYS A 121 1.20 -6.96 -11.75
C LYS A 121 1.53 -6.48 -10.34
N ALA A 122 2.51 -5.60 -10.17
CA ALA A 122 2.85 -5.01 -8.88
C ALA A 122 1.67 -4.20 -8.29
N PHE A 123 0.98 -3.46 -9.15
CA PHE A 123 -0.21 -2.70 -8.79
C PHE A 123 -1.37 -3.61 -8.32
N GLU A 124 -1.67 -4.67 -9.07
CA GLU A 124 -2.68 -5.68 -8.73
C GLU A 124 -2.35 -6.39 -7.41
N ASN A 125 -1.09 -6.80 -7.25
CA ASN A 125 -0.59 -7.44 -6.03
C ASN A 125 -0.69 -6.51 -4.83
N THR A 126 -0.37 -5.21 -4.99
CA THR A 126 -0.52 -4.19 -3.94
C THR A 126 -1.98 -4.08 -3.52
N ALA A 127 -2.92 -4.01 -4.47
CA ALA A 127 -4.35 -3.97 -4.16
C ALA A 127 -4.82 -5.23 -3.42
N ALA A 128 -4.36 -6.41 -3.85
CA ALA A 128 -4.67 -7.70 -3.22
C ALA A 128 -4.14 -7.76 -1.77
N LEU A 129 -2.90 -7.33 -1.56
CA LEU A 129 -2.29 -7.26 -0.22
C LEU A 129 -3.05 -6.29 0.70
N VAL A 130 -3.41 -5.11 0.21
CA VAL A 130 -4.17 -4.13 1.01
C VAL A 130 -5.53 -4.69 1.41
N ARG A 131 -6.24 -5.42 0.53
CA ARG A 131 -7.49 -6.12 0.88
C ARG A 131 -7.28 -7.11 2.02
N GLU A 132 -6.21 -7.90 1.96
CA GLU A 132 -5.90 -8.88 2.99
C GLU A 132 -5.63 -8.21 4.34
N ILE A 133 -4.86 -7.11 4.35
CA ILE A 133 -4.61 -6.31 5.56
C ILE A 133 -5.92 -5.72 6.10
N MET A 134 -6.79 -5.20 5.25
CA MET A 134 -8.11 -4.70 5.66
C MET A 134 -8.96 -5.81 6.31
N ARG A 135 -8.94 -7.02 5.73
CA ARG A 135 -9.64 -8.18 6.28
C ARG A 135 -9.11 -8.59 7.66
N GLU A 136 -7.79 -8.58 7.83
CA GLU A 136 -7.13 -8.94 9.09
C GLU A 136 -7.35 -7.88 10.20
N THR A 137 -7.40 -6.60 9.83
CA THR A 137 -7.37 -5.49 10.79
C THR A 137 -8.71 -4.81 11.02
N GLY A 138 -9.68 -5.02 10.12
CA GLY A 138 -10.95 -4.30 10.12
C GLY A 138 -10.83 -2.83 9.68
N ILE A 139 -9.67 -2.38 9.20
CA ILE A 139 -9.49 -1.01 8.69
C ILE A 139 -10.30 -0.86 7.39
N PRO A 140 -11.24 0.11 7.32
CA PRO A 140 -12.10 0.24 6.16
C PRO A 140 -11.39 0.93 4.99
N LEU A 141 -11.93 0.78 3.77
CA LEU A 141 -11.38 1.32 2.52
C LEU A 141 -11.15 2.84 2.57
N GLU A 142 -12.01 3.59 3.25
CA GLU A 142 -11.90 5.05 3.41
C GLU A 142 -10.62 5.46 4.14
N ARG A 143 -10.03 4.56 4.92
CA ARG A 143 -8.78 4.77 5.65
C ARG A 143 -7.56 4.12 4.99
N VAL A 144 -7.65 3.85 3.70
CA VAL A 144 -6.50 3.52 2.86
C VAL A 144 -6.05 4.79 2.15
N TYR A 145 -4.84 5.25 2.44
CA TYR A 145 -4.29 6.53 1.99
C TYR A 145 -3.01 6.35 1.20
N ARG A 146 -2.66 7.37 0.41
CA ARG A 146 -1.29 7.54 -0.12
C ARG A 146 -0.41 8.18 0.96
N HIS A 147 0.89 8.00 0.86
CA HIS A 147 1.83 8.81 1.65
C HIS A 147 1.56 10.32 1.44
N TYR A 148 1.24 10.71 0.21
CA TYR A 148 0.85 12.08 -0.12
C TYR A 148 -0.30 12.62 0.72
N ASP A 149 -1.33 11.82 0.95
CA ASP A 149 -2.52 12.24 1.73
C ASP A 149 -2.17 12.49 3.21
N ILE A 150 -1.18 11.77 3.73
CA ILE A 150 -0.75 11.90 5.13
C ILE A 150 0.17 13.09 5.34
N CYS A 151 1.20 13.28 4.53
CA CYS A 151 2.24 14.27 4.80
C CYS A 151 2.70 15.09 3.58
N SER A 152 1.96 15.03 2.47
CA SER A 152 2.22 15.77 1.23
C SER A 152 3.52 15.38 0.49
N LYS A 153 4.16 14.27 0.86
CA LYS A 153 5.24 13.69 0.06
C LYS A 153 4.69 13.12 -1.25
N TYR A 154 5.34 13.41 -2.39
CA TYR A 154 4.94 12.87 -3.69
C TYR A 154 5.22 11.37 -3.79
N CYS A 155 4.40 10.59 -3.10
CA CYS A 155 4.48 9.13 -2.97
C CYS A 155 3.05 8.56 -2.75
N PRO A 156 2.68 7.47 -3.41
CA PRO A 156 3.46 6.61 -4.32
C PRO A 156 3.60 7.23 -5.72
N SER A 157 4.81 7.62 -6.10
CA SER A 157 5.10 8.38 -7.33
C SER A 157 4.63 7.65 -8.60
N GLN A 158 4.83 6.33 -8.67
CA GLN A 158 4.49 5.53 -9.84
C GLN A 158 2.97 5.43 -10.08
N ILE A 159 2.18 5.34 -9.02
CA ILE A 159 0.72 5.34 -9.09
C ILE A 159 0.20 6.75 -9.41
N MET A 160 0.79 7.78 -8.79
CA MET A 160 0.39 9.18 -8.98
C MET A 160 0.71 9.68 -10.39
N ASN A 161 1.88 9.35 -10.95
CA ASN A 161 2.28 9.72 -12.32
C ASN A 161 1.32 9.17 -13.39
N ARG A 162 0.66 8.04 -13.10
CA ARG A 162 -0.32 7.39 -14.00
C ARG A 162 -1.76 7.83 -13.74
N GLY A 163 -2.01 8.58 -12.66
CA GLY A 163 -3.37 8.92 -12.24
C GLY A 163 -4.17 7.70 -11.74
N ASP A 164 -3.50 6.63 -11.32
CA ASP A 164 -4.12 5.34 -11.05
C ASP A 164 -4.67 5.18 -9.60
N TRP A 165 -4.63 6.23 -8.77
CA TRP A 165 -5.07 6.09 -7.37
C TRP A 165 -6.54 5.68 -7.24
N ASP A 166 -7.43 6.28 -8.01
CA ASP A 166 -8.85 5.91 -7.98
C ASP A 166 -9.08 4.48 -8.49
N ARG A 167 -8.27 4.04 -9.46
CA ARG A 167 -8.26 2.64 -9.92
C ARG A 167 -7.80 1.70 -8.81
N MET A 168 -6.76 2.05 -8.05
CA MET A 168 -6.30 1.31 -6.88
C MET A 168 -7.43 1.17 -5.85
N LYS A 169 -8.10 2.26 -5.50
CA LYS A 169 -9.22 2.26 -4.54
C LYS A 169 -10.38 1.38 -5.02
N ARG A 170 -10.77 1.45 -6.30
CA ARG A 170 -11.80 0.58 -6.86
C ARG A 170 -11.38 -0.89 -6.82
N MET A 171 -10.13 -1.20 -7.17
CA MET A 171 -9.62 -2.57 -7.17
C MET A 171 -9.57 -3.16 -5.76
N ILE A 172 -9.18 -2.37 -4.76
CA ILE A 172 -9.22 -2.78 -3.36
C ILE A 172 -10.69 -3.05 -2.94
N GLY A 173 -11.63 -2.18 -3.29
CA GLY A 173 -13.03 -2.29 -2.90
C GLY A 173 -13.78 -3.44 -3.59
N SER A 174 -13.45 -3.78 -4.85
CA SER A 174 -14.18 -4.80 -5.62
C SER A 174 -13.93 -6.24 -5.13
N GLY A 175 -12.86 -6.48 -4.40
CA GLY A 175 -12.55 -7.79 -3.82
C GLY A 175 -13.16 -8.04 -2.43
N ALA A 176 -13.77 -7.03 -1.81
CA ALA A 176 -14.53 -7.20 -0.58
C ALA A 176 -15.91 -7.77 -0.93
N GLY A 177 -16.11 -9.09 -0.76
CA GLY A 177 -17.38 -9.76 -0.99
C GLY A 177 -18.51 -9.02 -0.32
N SER A 178 -19.55 -8.73 -1.09
CA SER A 178 -20.79 -8.05 -0.71
C SER A 178 -21.46 -8.72 0.50
N THR A 179 -21.38 -8.08 1.65
CA THR A 179 -22.41 -8.21 2.70
C THR A 179 -22.76 -6.80 3.17
N GLY A 180 -23.87 -6.28 2.66
CA GLY A 180 -24.41 -5.02 3.15
C GLY A 180 -25.07 -4.17 2.07
N THR A 181 -26.39 -4.22 2.03
CA THR A 181 -27.29 -3.32 1.31
C THR A 181 -27.01 -1.84 1.62
N GLY A 182 -26.77 -1.04 0.58
CA GLY A 182 -26.62 0.41 0.74
C GLY A 182 -26.86 1.14 -0.56
N THR A 183 -27.96 1.83 -0.63
CA THR A 183 -28.54 2.73 -1.61
C THR A 183 -27.58 3.52 -2.49
N ALA A 184 -27.87 3.52 -3.79
CA ALA A 184 -27.26 4.36 -4.81
C ALA A 184 -27.52 5.86 -4.53
N GLY A 185 -26.45 6.64 -4.40
CA GLY A 185 -26.47 8.09 -4.41
C GLY A 185 -25.77 8.60 -5.66
N SER A 186 -26.50 9.20 -6.57
CA SER A 186 -26.00 9.86 -7.78
C SER A 186 -25.22 11.13 -7.37
N GLY A 187 -23.94 11.22 -7.74
CA GLY A 187 -23.10 12.39 -7.51
C GLY A 187 -22.35 12.78 -8.78
N THR A 188 -22.69 13.94 -9.28
CA THR A 188 -22.23 14.64 -10.48
C THR A 188 -20.72 14.85 -10.51
N GLY A 189 -20.13 14.57 -11.69
CA GLY A 189 -18.71 14.80 -11.98
C GLY A 189 -18.30 16.27 -11.88
N LYS A 190 -17.13 16.49 -11.27
CA LYS A 190 -16.35 17.71 -11.43
C LYS A 190 -15.03 17.35 -12.08
N THR A 191 -14.87 17.81 -13.30
CA THR A 191 -13.62 17.82 -14.07
C THR A 191 -12.66 18.85 -13.47
N TYR A 192 -11.42 18.42 -13.16
CA TYR A 192 -10.33 19.33 -12.83
C TYR A 192 -9.37 19.42 -14.03
N ALA A 193 -9.09 20.65 -14.43
CA ALA A 193 -8.12 20.98 -15.47
C ALA A 193 -6.68 20.73 -14.98
N PRO A 194 -5.72 20.39 -15.87
CA PRO A 194 -4.33 20.18 -15.49
C PRO A 194 -3.64 21.52 -15.28
N GLY A 195 -3.16 21.75 -14.07
CA GLY A 195 -2.24 22.83 -13.71
C GLY A 195 -0.80 22.36 -13.81
N ILE A 196 -0.05 23.05 -14.63
CA ILE A 196 1.39 22.97 -14.85
C ILE A 196 2.10 23.53 -13.60
N TYR A 197 3.07 22.79 -13.10
CA TYR A 197 4.38 23.11 -12.52
C TYR A 197 4.83 21.97 -11.60
#